data_7018b18b555facde76f4c9917deaeee4
#
_entry.id   7018b18b555facde76f4c9917deaeee4
#
_cell.length_a   1.000
_cell.length_b   1.000
_cell.length_c   1.000
_cell.angle_alpha   90.00
_cell.angle_beta   90.00
_cell.angle_gamma   90.00
#
_symmetry.space_group_name_H-M   'P 1'
#
loop_
_entity.id
_entity.type
_entity.pdbx_description
1 polymer ?
#
loop_
_entity_poly.entity_id
_entity_poly.type
_entity_poly.pdbx_seq_one_letter_code
_entity_poly.pdbx_strand_id
1 'polypeptide(L)'
;KIKGNPTKMEGTVYSILIICGISHFLNDMIQSIIPSIYPIIKDKFDFSFAQIGIITLMFQMASSILQPFTGLYADKHPRPYALSVGMCFTLIGLLMLAFSENYLLILLSVSIVGLGSSVFHPTASRVAQLASGGRKSLAQSIFQVGGNGGSAIGPLLAALIILPFGQHAISWFALAALLAALIMIRLGAWYKARLVYVVTHPQKNVTLNNDISKRAKYGALLILVLLIFSKYFYTSCITSYFTFFLIDKFGISVQASQLCLFVFLAAFAIGTVAGGMLGDKFGRKYVIWFSILGAAPFALIMPFANLFWTLVCTFLSGLIIASAFSSIVVYATDLMPDK
;
A
#
# COMPACT_ATOMS: atom_id res chain seq x y z
N LYS A 1 1.33 30.86 14.79
CA LYS A 1 2.44 30.44 15.70
C LYS A 1 1.94 29.27 16.53
N ILE A 2 2.12 28.02 16.06
CA ILE A 2 1.91 26.83 16.89
C ILE A 2 3.19 26.68 17.73
N LYS A 3 3.20 27.23 18.92
CA LYS A 3 4.19 26.92 19.96
C LYS A 3 3.83 25.52 20.49
N GLY A 4 4.32 24.47 19.87
CA GLY A 4 4.23 23.13 20.43
C GLY A 4 5.08 23.05 21.70
N ASN A 5 4.46 22.63 22.78
CA ASN A 5 5.14 22.42 24.07
C ASN A 5 6.24 21.34 23.84
N PRO A 6 7.52 21.63 24.14
CA PRO A 6 8.64 20.71 23.86
C PRO A 6 8.48 19.33 24.52
N THR A 7 7.87 19.25 25.70
CA THR A 7 7.60 17.97 26.40
C THR A 7 6.60 17.05 25.66
N LYS A 8 5.74 17.60 24.78
CA LYS A 8 4.84 16.80 23.92
C LYS A 8 5.53 16.19 22.70
N MET A 9 6.77 16.54 22.41
CA MET A 9 7.52 16.02 21.27
C MET A 9 8.36 14.77 21.59
N GLU A 10 8.57 14.43 22.85
CA GLU A 10 9.35 13.25 23.28
C GLU A 10 8.54 11.96 23.31
N GLY A 11 7.21 12.04 23.47
CA GLY A 11 6.31 10.90 23.52
C GLY A 11 5.67 10.55 22.16
N THR A 12 4.90 9.46 22.16
CA THR A 12 4.10 9.05 21.00
C THR A 12 3.02 10.10 20.70
N VAL A 13 3.03 10.63 19.46
CA VAL A 13 2.04 11.63 19.01
C VAL A 13 0.92 10.91 18.23
N TYR A 14 -0.05 10.38 18.98
CA TYR A 14 -1.15 9.59 18.41
C TYR A 14 -1.96 10.33 17.33
N SER A 15 -2.20 11.64 17.51
CA SER A 15 -2.92 12.44 16.50
C SER A 15 -2.22 12.43 15.15
N ILE A 16 -0.89 12.50 15.12
CA ILE A 16 -0.11 12.43 13.89
C ILE A 16 -0.12 11.01 13.32
N LEU A 17 -0.03 9.98 14.15
CA LEU A 17 -0.13 8.58 13.70
C LEU A 17 -1.48 8.28 13.07
N ILE A 18 -2.57 8.77 13.68
CA ILE A 18 -3.92 8.62 13.12
C ILE A 18 -4.04 9.37 11.78
N ILE A 19 -3.52 10.60 11.69
CA ILE A 19 -3.50 11.37 10.44
C ILE A 19 -2.68 10.65 9.37
N CYS A 20 -1.53 10.07 9.72
CA CYS A 20 -0.75 9.22 8.80
C CYS A 20 -1.55 8.00 8.33
N GLY A 21 -2.25 7.31 9.23
CA GLY A 21 -3.12 6.17 8.90
C GLY A 21 -4.28 6.57 7.97
N ILE A 22 -4.97 7.68 8.25
CA ILE A 22 -6.04 8.21 7.39
C ILE A 22 -5.49 8.63 6.03
N SER A 23 -4.33 9.29 6.00
CA SER A 23 -3.68 9.68 4.74
C SER A 23 -3.31 8.46 3.90
N HIS A 24 -2.84 7.38 4.54
CA HIS A 24 -2.52 6.12 3.89
C HIS A 24 -3.79 5.43 3.38
N PHE A 25 -4.85 5.41 4.18
CA PHE A 25 -6.16 4.91 3.76
C PHE A 25 -6.67 5.60 2.50
N LEU A 26 -6.66 6.93 2.46
CA LEU A 26 -7.13 7.70 1.31
C LEU A 26 -6.24 7.47 0.06
N ASN A 27 -4.92 7.44 0.24
CA ASN A 27 -3.99 7.19 -0.85
C ASN A 27 -4.21 5.80 -1.47
N ASP A 28 -4.27 4.75 -0.67
CA ASP A 28 -4.37 3.38 -1.16
C ASP A 28 -5.80 3.04 -1.63
N MET A 29 -6.83 3.65 -1.04
CA MET A 29 -8.19 3.59 -1.55
C MET A 29 -8.26 4.09 -3.01
N ILE A 30 -7.67 5.25 -3.27
CA ILE A 30 -7.62 5.83 -4.62
C ILE A 30 -6.84 4.93 -5.58
N GLN A 31 -5.69 4.41 -5.16
CA GLN A 31 -4.87 3.55 -6.00
C GLN A 31 -5.54 2.23 -6.34
N SER A 32 -6.28 1.63 -5.40
CA SER A 32 -6.97 0.36 -5.62
C SER A 32 -8.18 0.47 -6.55
N ILE A 33 -8.67 1.68 -6.85
CA ILE A 33 -9.66 1.92 -7.90
C ILE A 33 -9.10 1.56 -9.27
N ILE A 34 -7.80 1.81 -9.54
CA ILE A 34 -7.19 1.59 -10.87
C ILE A 34 -7.37 0.14 -11.34
N PRO A 35 -6.91 -0.90 -10.63
CA PRO A 35 -7.16 -2.28 -11.04
C PRO A 35 -8.64 -2.65 -11.00
N SER A 36 -9.43 -2.03 -10.13
CA SER A 36 -10.86 -2.32 -10.01
C SER A 36 -11.68 -1.89 -11.22
N ILE A 37 -11.22 -0.90 -11.99
CA ILE A 37 -11.92 -0.45 -13.20
C ILE A 37 -11.46 -1.18 -14.47
N TYR A 38 -10.51 -2.10 -14.40
CA TYR A 38 -9.99 -2.81 -15.59
C TYR A 38 -11.07 -3.49 -16.42
N PRO A 39 -12.07 -4.20 -15.88
CA PRO A 39 -13.15 -4.75 -16.68
C PRO A 39 -13.91 -3.67 -17.45
N ILE A 40 -14.19 -2.52 -16.81
CA ILE A 40 -14.96 -1.42 -17.40
C ILE A 40 -14.21 -0.80 -18.58
N ILE A 41 -12.92 -0.48 -18.40
CA ILE A 41 -12.11 0.12 -19.48
C ILE A 41 -11.78 -0.88 -20.58
N LYS A 42 -11.59 -2.17 -20.21
CA LYS A 42 -11.37 -3.23 -21.20
C LYS A 42 -12.55 -3.33 -22.16
N ASP A 43 -13.75 -3.40 -21.62
CA ASP A 43 -14.97 -3.53 -22.44
C ASP A 43 -15.26 -2.24 -23.24
N LYS A 44 -15.07 -1.06 -22.62
CA LYS A 44 -15.34 0.23 -23.27
C LYS A 44 -14.42 0.49 -24.48
N PHE A 45 -13.15 0.10 -24.39
CA PHE A 45 -12.11 0.41 -25.39
C PHE A 45 -11.63 -0.82 -26.17
N ASP A 46 -12.25 -1.98 -25.96
CA ASP A 46 -11.88 -3.27 -26.58
C ASP A 46 -10.39 -3.61 -26.38
N PHE A 47 -9.89 -3.41 -25.14
CA PHE A 47 -8.49 -3.70 -24.84
C PHE A 47 -8.22 -5.19 -24.70
N SER A 48 -7.06 -5.62 -25.20
CA SER A 48 -6.52 -6.95 -24.92
C SER A 48 -6.03 -7.07 -23.47
N PHE A 49 -5.91 -8.30 -22.96
CA PHE A 49 -5.29 -8.55 -21.65
C PHE A 49 -3.83 -8.07 -21.55
N ALA A 50 -3.10 -8.09 -22.67
CA ALA A 50 -1.75 -7.54 -22.74
C ALA A 50 -1.74 -6.02 -22.50
N GLN A 51 -2.70 -5.29 -23.06
CA GLN A 51 -2.84 -3.85 -22.84
C GLN A 51 -3.21 -3.53 -21.38
N ILE A 52 -4.09 -4.31 -20.74
CA ILE A 52 -4.37 -4.22 -19.32
C ILE A 52 -3.11 -4.50 -18.49
N GLY A 53 -2.32 -5.50 -18.87
CA GLY A 53 -1.02 -5.77 -18.24
C GLY A 53 -0.03 -4.60 -18.34
N ILE A 54 0.02 -3.91 -19.49
CA ILE A 54 0.86 -2.73 -19.67
C ILE A 54 0.35 -1.55 -18.81
N ILE A 55 -0.97 -1.35 -18.67
CA ILE A 55 -1.53 -0.35 -17.75
C ILE A 55 -1.07 -0.63 -16.31
N THR A 56 -1.16 -1.90 -15.87
CA THR A 56 -0.66 -2.33 -14.55
C THR A 56 0.83 -2.07 -14.42
N LEU A 57 1.63 -2.43 -15.44
CA LEU A 57 3.08 -2.24 -15.45
C LEU A 57 3.44 -0.75 -15.30
N MET A 58 2.84 0.12 -16.10
CA MET A 58 3.10 1.57 -16.07
C MET A 58 2.75 2.17 -14.71
N PHE A 59 1.60 1.79 -14.14
CA PHE A 59 1.21 2.19 -12.80
C PHE A 59 2.22 1.72 -11.74
N GLN A 60 2.59 0.44 -11.75
CA GLN A 60 3.52 -0.15 -10.76
C GLN A 60 4.96 0.38 -10.92
N MET A 61 5.41 0.62 -12.14
CA MET A 61 6.71 1.26 -12.37
C MET A 61 6.74 2.67 -11.76
N ALA A 62 5.71 3.47 -12.03
CA ALA A 62 5.63 4.82 -11.49
C ALA A 62 5.43 4.85 -9.96
N SER A 63 4.62 3.95 -9.41
CA SER A 63 4.30 3.93 -7.98
C SER A 63 5.35 3.24 -7.11
N SER A 64 5.94 2.12 -7.59
CA SER A 64 6.77 1.25 -6.75
C SER A 64 8.26 1.33 -7.07
N ILE A 65 8.64 1.33 -8.37
CA ILE A 65 10.07 1.36 -8.75
C ILE A 65 10.70 2.73 -8.43
N LEU A 66 9.92 3.80 -8.47
CA LEU A 66 10.41 5.12 -8.10
C LEU A 66 10.53 5.34 -6.58
N GLN A 67 9.86 4.53 -5.73
CA GLN A 67 9.90 4.71 -4.27
C GLN A 67 11.32 4.69 -3.66
N PRO A 68 12.23 3.76 -4.01
CA PRO A 68 13.60 3.81 -3.49
C PRO A 68 14.32 5.11 -3.81
N PHE A 69 14.13 5.64 -5.04
CA PHE A 69 14.78 6.88 -5.47
C PHE A 69 14.20 8.10 -4.76
N THR A 70 12.87 8.18 -4.65
CA THR A 70 12.19 9.26 -3.93
C THR A 70 12.50 9.19 -2.43
N GLY A 71 12.61 7.98 -1.85
CA GLY A 71 13.01 7.77 -0.46
C GLY A 71 14.43 8.24 -0.19
N LEU A 72 15.41 7.81 -0.99
CA LEU A 72 16.81 8.23 -0.87
C LEU A 72 16.97 9.75 -1.05
N TYR A 73 16.20 10.35 -1.97
CA TYR A 73 16.19 11.81 -2.16
C TYR A 73 15.59 12.51 -0.95
N ALA A 74 14.46 12.04 -0.42
CA ALA A 74 13.79 12.62 0.74
C ALA A 74 14.63 12.49 2.02
N ASP A 75 15.47 11.46 2.15
CA ASP A 75 16.39 11.30 3.28
C ASP A 75 17.48 12.36 3.29
N LYS A 76 18.02 12.68 2.12
CA LYS A 76 19.05 13.73 1.95
C LYS A 76 18.46 15.15 1.95
N HIS A 77 17.27 15.30 1.37
CA HIS A 77 16.60 16.60 1.16
C HIS A 77 15.15 16.53 1.67
N PRO A 78 14.92 16.53 2.99
CA PRO A 78 13.57 16.43 3.54
C PRO A 78 12.69 17.59 3.05
N ARG A 79 11.61 17.26 2.35
CA ARG A 79 10.63 18.22 1.84
C ARG A 79 9.31 18.06 2.61
N PRO A 80 9.01 18.91 3.60
CA PRO A 80 7.86 18.73 4.50
C PRO A 80 6.51 18.60 3.79
N TYR A 81 6.34 19.25 2.66
CA TYR A 81 5.08 19.26 1.89
C TYR A 81 5.08 18.31 0.69
N ALA A 82 6.09 17.43 0.55
CA ALA A 82 6.17 16.48 -0.56
C ALA A 82 4.94 15.56 -0.63
N LEU A 83 4.34 15.18 0.51
CA LEU A 83 3.10 14.38 0.56
C LEU A 83 1.93 15.09 -0.13
N SER A 84 1.73 16.38 0.18
CA SER A 84 0.65 17.16 -0.44
C SER A 84 0.87 17.34 -1.94
N VAL A 85 2.10 17.59 -2.37
CA VAL A 85 2.47 17.69 -3.79
C VAL A 85 2.21 16.36 -4.50
N GLY A 86 2.64 15.23 -3.91
CA GLY A 86 2.34 13.88 -4.44
C GLY A 86 0.84 13.65 -4.62
N MET A 87 0.03 14.05 -3.64
CA MET A 87 -1.42 13.91 -3.72
C MET A 87 -2.05 14.82 -4.80
N CYS A 88 -1.46 15.98 -5.11
CA CYS A 88 -1.86 16.80 -6.26
C CYS A 88 -1.61 16.07 -7.60
N PHE A 89 -0.49 15.35 -7.75
CA PHE A 89 -0.27 14.49 -8.93
C PHE A 89 -1.34 13.40 -9.01
N THR A 90 -1.66 12.74 -7.89
CA THR A 90 -2.74 11.75 -7.84
C THR A 90 -4.09 12.35 -8.27
N LEU A 91 -4.44 13.54 -7.79
CA LEU A 91 -5.66 14.27 -8.17
C LEU A 91 -5.69 14.54 -9.69
N ILE A 92 -4.62 15.08 -10.25
CA ILE A 92 -4.51 15.35 -11.69
C ILE A 92 -4.67 14.06 -12.49
N GLY A 93 -3.95 13.00 -12.10
CA GLY A 93 -4.02 11.70 -12.76
C GLY A 93 -5.42 11.08 -12.72
N LEU A 94 -6.15 11.22 -11.59
CA LEU A 94 -7.55 10.75 -11.49
C LEU A 94 -8.49 11.52 -12.43
N LEU A 95 -8.36 12.85 -12.48
CA LEU A 95 -9.16 13.65 -13.41
C LEU A 95 -8.85 13.28 -14.86
N MET A 96 -7.58 13.13 -15.21
CA MET A 96 -7.19 12.67 -16.53
C MET A 96 -7.77 11.27 -16.85
N LEU A 97 -7.73 10.34 -15.89
CA LEU A 97 -8.27 8.98 -16.05
C LEU A 97 -9.79 8.99 -16.24
N ALA A 98 -10.50 9.85 -15.50
CA ALA A 98 -11.96 10.00 -15.61
C ALA A 98 -12.42 10.44 -17.01
N PHE A 99 -11.61 11.24 -17.70
CA PHE A 99 -11.92 11.80 -19.01
C PHE A 99 -11.01 11.23 -20.12
N SER A 100 -10.33 10.10 -19.86
CA SER A 100 -9.51 9.43 -20.88
C SER A 100 -10.37 8.80 -21.96
N GLU A 101 -10.03 9.10 -23.22
CA GLU A 101 -10.72 8.60 -24.42
C GLU A 101 -9.88 7.63 -25.25
N ASN A 102 -8.61 7.48 -24.90
CA ASN A 102 -7.69 6.60 -25.63
C ASN A 102 -6.65 5.95 -24.71
N TYR A 103 -6.02 4.90 -25.24
CA TYR A 103 -5.05 4.08 -24.48
C TYR A 103 -3.86 4.88 -23.94
N LEU A 104 -3.28 5.77 -24.75
CA LEU A 104 -2.11 6.56 -24.35
C LEU A 104 -2.44 7.49 -23.18
N LEU A 105 -3.62 8.12 -23.21
CA LEU A 105 -4.07 9.00 -22.13
C LEU A 105 -4.34 8.23 -20.84
N ILE A 106 -4.84 6.98 -20.93
CA ILE A 106 -4.97 6.08 -19.77
C ILE A 106 -3.59 5.74 -19.19
N LEU A 107 -2.61 5.37 -20.02
CA LEU A 107 -1.25 5.08 -19.58
C LEU A 107 -0.61 6.28 -18.88
N LEU A 108 -0.76 7.47 -19.44
CA LEU A 108 -0.25 8.70 -18.84
C LEU A 108 -0.94 9.01 -17.51
N SER A 109 -2.28 8.86 -17.45
CA SER A 109 -3.08 9.09 -16.26
C SER A 109 -2.64 8.20 -15.09
N VAL A 110 -2.53 6.89 -15.32
CA VAL A 110 -2.13 5.94 -14.26
C VAL A 110 -0.67 6.15 -13.85
N SER A 111 0.20 6.56 -14.78
CA SER A 111 1.60 6.90 -14.47
C SER A 111 1.68 8.12 -13.55
N ILE A 112 0.86 9.17 -13.80
CA ILE A 112 0.81 10.38 -12.96
C ILE A 112 0.27 10.04 -11.57
N VAL A 113 -0.78 9.18 -11.45
CA VAL A 113 -1.25 8.68 -10.16
C VAL A 113 -0.12 7.94 -9.43
N GLY A 114 0.59 7.06 -10.14
CA GLY A 114 1.73 6.31 -9.60
C GLY A 114 2.86 7.21 -9.10
N LEU A 115 3.21 8.27 -9.84
CA LEU A 115 4.20 9.28 -9.42
C LEU A 115 3.82 9.91 -8.08
N GLY A 116 2.55 10.29 -7.91
CA GLY A 116 2.04 10.81 -6.64
C GLY A 116 2.26 9.85 -5.48
N SER A 117 1.95 8.57 -5.70
CA SER A 117 2.13 7.50 -4.72
C SER A 117 3.58 7.20 -4.38
N SER A 118 4.50 7.30 -5.36
CA SER A 118 5.93 6.99 -5.14
C SER A 118 6.57 7.87 -4.07
N VAL A 119 6.09 9.10 -3.91
CA VAL A 119 6.55 10.04 -2.88
C VAL A 119 5.87 9.76 -1.53
N PHE A 120 4.65 9.23 -1.57
CA PHE A 120 3.82 9.08 -0.38
C PHE A 120 4.41 8.08 0.62
N HIS A 121 4.60 6.82 0.21
CA HIS A 121 4.95 5.73 1.12
C HIS A 121 6.23 5.96 1.94
N PRO A 122 7.39 6.31 1.33
CA PRO A 122 8.61 6.53 2.09
C PRO A 122 8.51 7.74 3.03
N THR A 123 7.89 8.84 2.56
CA THR A 123 7.78 10.06 3.35
C THR A 123 6.79 9.90 4.51
N ALA A 124 5.61 9.31 4.29
CA ALA A 124 4.60 9.11 5.31
C ALA A 124 5.03 8.10 6.37
N SER A 125 5.69 6.99 5.98
CA SER A 125 6.29 6.02 6.90
C SER A 125 7.35 6.68 7.80
N ARG A 126 8.20 7.55 7.23
CA ARG A 126 9.18 8.33 8.01
C ARG A 126 8.50 9.26 9.02
N VAL A 127 7.43 9.97 8.61
CA VAL A 127 6.67 10.83 9.52
C VAL A 127 6.05 10.02 10.66
N ALA A 128 5.48 8.85 10.36
CA ALA A 128 4.95 7.93 11.37
C ALA A 128 6.04 7.47 12.36
N GLN A 129 7.24 7.14 11.87
CA GLN A 129 8.37 6.78 12.74
C GLN A 129 8.80 7.93 13.64
N LEU A 130 8.86 9.16 13.12
CA LEU A 130 9.19 10.35 13.92
C LEU A 130 8.13 10.69 14.98
N ALA A 131 6.86 10.30 14.73
CA ALA A 131 5.76 10.48 15.68
C ALA A 131 5.63 9.33 16.68
N SER A 132 6.42 8.26 16.54
CA SER A 132 6.28 7.01 17.29
C SER A 132 6.67 7.14 18.78
N GLY A 133 7.52 8.12 19.16
CA GLY A 133 8.03 8.25 20.52
C GLY A 133 8.72 6.98 21.04
N GLY A 134 9.45 6.25 20.16
CA GLY A 134 10.09 4.97 20.44
C GLY A 134 9.23 3.72 20.16
N ARG A 135 7.90 3.85 19.98
CA ARG A 135 6.99 2.75 19.66
C ARG A 135 6.87 2.52 18.15
N LYS A 136 7.99 2.24 17.48
CA LYS A 136 8.07 2.14 16.02
C LYS A 136 7.11 1.08 15.44
N SER A 137 6.98 -0.09 16.08
CA SER A 137 6.06 -1.16 15.63
C SER A 137 4.60 -0.72 15.68
N LEU A 138 4.17 -0.03 16.74
CA LEU A 138 2.81 0.51 16.84
C LEU A 138 2.53 1.55 15.75
N ALA A 139 3.47 2.47 15.53
CA ALA A 139 3.34 3.49 14.50
C ALA A 139 3.21 2.87 13.10
N GLN A 140 4.04 1.88 12.79
CA GLN A 140 3.98 1.15 11.53
C GLN A 140 2.68 0.33 11.38
N SER A 141 2.17 -0.26 12.47
CA SER A 141 0.89 -0.99 12.45
C SER A 141 -0.28 -0.06 12.15
N ILE A 142 -0.38 1.09 12.81
CA ILE A 142 -1.44 2.08 12.54
C ILE A 142 -1.37 2.55 11.08
N PHE A 143 -0.18 2.84 10.60
CA PHE A 143 0.06 3.24 9.21
C PHE A 143 -0.41 2.16 8.23
N GLN A 144 -0.03 0.90 8.45
CA GLN A 144 -0.32 -0.22 7.56
C GLN A 144 -1.81 -0.62 7.55
N VAL A 145 -2.47 -0.54 8.71
CA VAL A 145 -3.93 -0.76 8.80
C VAL A 145 -4.68 0.25 7.93
N GLY A 146 -4.22 1.52 7.93
CA GLY A 146 -4.77 2.54 7.03
C GLY A 146 -4.68 2.11 5.56
N GLY A 147 -3.49 1.80 5.06
CA GLY A 147 -3.27 1.41 3.67
C GLY A 147 -4.06 0.17 3.24
N ASN A 148 -3.96 -0.91 4.02
CA ASN A 148 -4.68 -2.15 3.69
C ASN A 148 -6.20 -1.98 3.74
N GLY A 149 -6.72 -1.18 4.70
CA GLY A 149 -8.14 -0.83 4.75
C GLY A 149 -8.58 -0.02 3.54
N GLY A 150 -7.77 0.95 3.12
CA GLY A 150 -8.00 1.74 1.90
C GLY A 150 -8.03 0.86 0.66
N SER A 151 -7.01 0.02 0.48
CA SER A 151 -6.92 -0.90 -0.65
C SER A 151 -8.12 -1.86 -0.74
N ALA A 152 -8.64 -2.31 0.40
CA ALA A 152 -9.81 -3.19 0.42
C ALA A 152 -11.08 -2.49 -0.07
N ILE A 153 -11.27 -1.20 0.24
CA ILE A 153 -12.50 -0.47 -0.09
C ILE A 153 -12.58 -0.08 -1.58
N GLY A 154 -11.45 0.02 -2.31
CA GLY A 154 -11.45 0.41 -3.71
C GLY A 154 -12.37 -0.40 -4.63
N PRO A 155 -12.29 -1.74 -4.65
CA PRO A 155 -13.22 -2.56 -5.44
C PRO A 155 -14.69 -2.38 -5.04
N LEU A 156 -14.98 -2.18 -3.75
CA LEU A 156 -16.33 -1.89 -3.28
C LEU A 156 -16.85 -0.58 -3.84
N LEU A 157 -16.01 0.48 -3.83
CA LEU A 157 -16.37 1.77 -4.40
C LEU A 157 -16.50 1.71 -5.93
N ALA A 158 -15.67 0.91 -6.61
CA ALA A 158 -15.80 0.66 -8.04
C ALA A 158 -17.15 -0.02 -8.35
N ALA A 159 -17.55 -1.03 -7.57
CA ALA A 159 -18.82 -1.72 -7.73
C ALA A 159 -20.06 -0.84 -7.48
N LEU A 160 -20.00 0.03 -6.46
CA LEU A 160 -21.14 0.83 -6.02
C LEU A 160 -21.25 2.21 -6.70
N ILE A 161 -20.12 2.75 -7.17
CA ILE A 161 -20.07 4.12 -7.71
C ILE A 161 -19.67 4.10 -9.18
N ILE A 162 -18.49 3.50 -9.51
CA ILE A 162 -17.97 3.67 -10.87
C ILE A 162 -18.77 2.83 -11.87
N LEU A 163 -19.14 1.61 -11.50
CA LEU A 163 -19.89 0.73 -12.40
C LEU A 163 -21.27 1.29 -12.77
N PRO A 164 -22.10 1.79 -11.83
CA PRO A 164 -23.40 2.38 -12.16
C PRO A 164 -23.31 3.73 -12.90
N PHE A 165 -22.33 4.58 -12.57
CA PHE A 165 -22.24 5.94 -13.10
C PHE A 165 -21.17 6.09 -14.20
N GLY A 166 -20.46 5.00 -14.55
CA GLY A 166 -19.46 4.95 -15.60
C GLY A 166 -18.13 5.58 -15.24
N GLN A 167 -17.22 5.60 -16.23
CA GLN A 167 -15.82 6.06 -16.05
C GLN A 167 -15.72 7.47 -15.48
N HIS A 168 -16.61 8.39 -15.87
CA HIS A 168 -16.58 9.79 -15.39
C HIS A 168 -16.74 9.91 -13.87
N ALA A 169 -17.39 8.94 -13.22
CA ALA A 169 -17.53 8.91 -11.77
C ALA A 169 -16.19 8.78 -11.02
N ILE A 170 -15.09 8.38 -11.71
CA ILE A 170 -13.74 8.43 -11.15
C ILE A 170 -13.38 9.86 -10.72
N SER A 171 -13.91 10.90 -11.39
CA SER A 171 -13.68 12.30 -11.02
C SER A 171 -14.18 12.64 -9.60
N TRP A 172 -15.17 11.92 -9.07
CA TRP A 172 -15.65 12.15 -7.70
C TRP A 172 -14.59 11.83 -6.65
N PHE A 173 -13.69 10.89 -6.96
CA PHE A 173 -12.56 10.56 -6.08
C PHE A 173 -11.46 11.63 -6.08
N ALA A 174 -11.50 12.58 -7.01
CA ALA A 174 -10.69 13.78 -6.94
C ALA A 174 -11.00 14.63 -5.70
N LEU A 175 -12.25 14.60 -5.20
CA LEU A 175 -12.60 15.22 -3.92
C LEU A 175 -11.91 14.54 -2.74
N ALA A 176 -11.81 13.22 -2.75
CA ALA A 176 -11.06 12.46 -1.74
C ALA A 176 -9.56 12.76 -1.82
N ALA A 177 -8.99 12.87 -3.04
CA ALA A 177 -7.59 13.27 -3.24
C ALA A 177 -7.33 14.71 -2.77
N LEU A 178 -8.26 15.64 -3.02
CA LEU A 178 -8.17 17.02 -2.51
C LEU A 178 -8.21 17.05 -0.99
N LEU A 179 -9.13 16.31 -0.37
CA LEU A 179 -9.21 16.19 1.09
C LEU A 179 -7.92 15.63 1.67
N ALA A 180 -7.38 14.57 1.06
CA ALA A 180 -6.11 13.98 1.46
C ALA A 180 -4.96 15.00 1.34
N ALA A 181 -4.88 15.78 0.25
CA ALA A 181 -3.87 16.81 0.07
C ALA A 181 -3.95 17.87 1.19
N LEU A 182 -5.16 18.31 1.56
CA LEU A 182 -5.38 19.28 2.64
C LEU A 182 -4.97 18.71 4.02
N ILE A 183 -5.30 17.45 4.29
CA ILE A 183 -4.86 16.75 5.52
C ILE A 183 -3.33 16.66 5.55
N MET A 184 -2.70 16.35 4.42
CA MET A 184 -1.25 16.23 4.31
C MET A 184 -0.50 17.56 4.43
N ILE A 185 -1.14 18.71 4.17
CA ILE A 185 -0.56 20.04 4.47
C ILE A 185 -0.34 20.19 5.98
N ARG A 186 -1.32 19.78 6.81
CA ARG A 186 -1.18 19.80 8.28
C ARG A 186 -0.08 18.86 8.75
N LEU A 187 0.00 17.68 8.13
CA LEU A 187 1.08 16.71 8.41
C LEU A 187 2.45 17.27 8.04
N GLY A 188 2.56 17.95 6.89
CA GLY A 188 3.78 18.63 6.45
C GLY A 188 4.22 19.75 7.39
N ALA A 189 3.28 20.54 7.90
CA ALA A 189 3.58 21.59 8.90
C ALA A 189 4.16 21.01 10.20
N TRP A 190 3.58 19.91 10.71
CA TRP A 190 4.14 19.19 11.87
C TRP A 190 5.51 18.59 11.56
N TYR A 191 5.67 17.96 10.38
CA TYR A 191 6.93 17.36 9.95
C TYR A 191 8.04 18.40 9.86
N LYS A 192 7.76 19.60 9.33
CA LYS A 192 8.70 20.74 9.31
C LYS A 192 9.17 21.10 10.72
N ALA A 193 8.25 21.24 11.66
CA ALA A 193 8.58 21.55 13.05
C ALA A 193 9.40 20.44 13.72
N ARG A 194 9.06 19.17 13.44
CA ARG A 194 9.77 18.01 13.97
C ARG A 194 11.20 17.88 13.45
N LEU A 195 11.43 18.19 12.17
CA LEU A 195 12.79 18.18 11.59
C LEU A 195 13.70 19.19 12.30
N VAL A 196 13.20 20.40 12.57
CA VAL A 196 13.96 21.41 13.35
C VAL A 196 14.28 20.89 14.74
N TYR A 197 13.30 20.25 15.41
CA TYR A 197 13.49 19.70 16.75
C TYR A 197 14.57 18.61 16.79
N VAL A 198 14.56 17.65 15.83
CA VAL A 198 15.55 16.55 15.76
C VAL A 198 16.96 17.07 15.52
N VAL A 199 17.13 18.10 14.70
CA VAL A 199 18.44 18.72 14.45
C VAL A 199 18.99 19.42 15.70
N THR A 200 18.11 20.07 16.49
CA THR A 200 18.51 20.80 17.70
C THR A 200 18.70 19.89 18.93
N HIS A 201 18.13 18.66 18.89
CA HIS A 201 18.21 17.70 19.98
C HIS A 201 18.65 16.33 19.45
N PRO A 202 19.93 16.16 19.08
CA PRO A 202 20.42 14.89 18.54
C PRO A 202 20.33 13.78 19.60
N GLN A 203 19.58 12.71 19.27
CA GLN A 203 19.54 11.53 20.13
C GLN A 203 20.83 10.71 19.93
N LYS A 204 21.41 10.19 21.04
CA LYS A 204 22.52 9.25 20.98
C LYS A 204 22.03 7.96 20.30
N ASN A 205 22.63 7.62 19.17
CA ASN A 205 22.41 6.34 18.53
C ASN A 205 22.94 5.23 19.47
N VAL A 206 22.05 4.38 19.93
CA VAL A 206 22.44 3.13 20.60
C VAL A 206 22.84 2.16 19.50
N THR A 207 24.13 2.02 19.26
CA THR A 207 24.68 0.99 18.39
C THR A 207 24.48 -0.36 19.06
N LEU A 208 23.53 -1.14 18.57
CA LEU A 208 23.41 -2.55 18.90
C LEU A 208 24.55 -3.29 18.17
N ASN A 209 25.53 -3.76 18.95
CA ASN A 209 26.58 -4.65 18.42
C ASN A 209 25.91 -5.96 17.94
N ASN A 210 25.80 -6.11 16.65
CA ASN A 210 25.34 -7.34 16.02
C ASN A 210 26.54 -8.08 15.43
N ASP A 211 26.96 -9.17 16.08
CA ASP A 211 28.09 -10.05 15.68
C ASP A 211 27.87 -10.85 14.39
N ILE A 212 26.78 -10.58 13.65
CA ILE A 212 26.47 -11.27 12.39
C ILE A 212 27.37 -10.75 11.27
N SER A 213 28.02 -11.64 10.54
CA SER A 213 28.88 -11.26 9.42
C SER A 213 28.11 -10.48 8.34
N LYS A 214 28.76 -9.51 7.69
CA LYS A 214 28.14 -8.72 6.60
C LYS A 214 27.53 -9.59 5.50
N ARG A 215 28.21 -10.70 5.13
CA ARG A 215 27.74 -11.64 4.11
C ARG A 215 26.42 -12.31 4.53
N ALA A 216 26.28 -12.72 5.78
CA ALA A 216 25.06 -13.33 6.30
C ALA A 216 23.91 -12.31 6.37
N LYS A 217 24.17 -11.05 6.76
CA LYS A 217 23.18 -9.96 6.75
C LYS A 217 22.63 -9.71 5.35
N TYR A 218 23.49 -9.55 4.35
CA TYR A 218 23.06 -9.33 2.96
C TYR A 218 22.36 -10.55 2.37
N GLY A 219 22.80 -11.78 2.70
CA GLY A 219 22.11 -13.01 2.29
C GLY A 219 20.70 -13.09 2.87
N ALA A 220 20.53 -12.79 4.15
CA ALA A 220 19.22 -12.77 4.80
C ALA A 220 18.31 -11.70 4.18
N LEU A 221 18.82 -10.49 3.90
CA LEU A 221 18.05 -9.43 3.23
C LEU A 221 17.61 -9.84 1.82
N LEU A 222 18.50 -10.47 1.03
CA LEU A 222 18.15 -10.97 -0.29
C LEU A 222 16.99 -11.98 -0.22
N ILE A 223 17.05 -12.92 0.73
CA ILE A 223 15.96 -13.88 0.95
C ILE A 223 14.67 -13.16 1.30
N LEU A 224 14.69 -12.19 2.20
CA LEU A 224 13.49 -11.41 2.56
C LEU A 224 12.92 -10.65 1.37
N VAL A 225 13.76 -10.05 0.53
CA VAL A 225 13.35 -9.37 -0.71
C VAL A 225 12.68 -10.34 -1.67
N LEU A 226 13.26 -11.52 -1.90
CA LEU A 226 12.66 -12.55 -2.76
C LEU A 226 11.32 -13.06 -2.22
N LEU A 227 11.18 -13.21 -0.90
CA LEU A 227 9.93 -13.60 -0.27
C LEU A 227 8.85 -12.51 -0.43
N ILE A 228 9.21 -11.24 -0.23
CA ILE A 228 8.32 -10.10 -0.48
C ILE A 228 7.92 -10.06 -1.96
N PHE A 229 8.87 -10.17 -2.87
CA PHE A 229 8.61 -10.18 -4.31
C PHE A 229 7.60 -11.26 -4.70
N SER A 230 7.79 -12.50 -4.24
CA SER A 230 6.87 -13.60 -4.51
C SER A 230 5.43 -13.29 -4.05
N LYS A 231 5.27 -12.71 -2.86
CA LYS A 231 3.96 -12.34 -2.31
C LYS A 231 3.29 -11.23 -3.10
N TYR A 232 4.03 -10.17 -3.40
CA TYR A 232 3.49 -9.05 -4.18
C TYR A 232 3.20 -9.43 -5.62
N PHE A 233 3.96 -10.35 -6.21
CA PHE A 233 3.66 -10.90 -7.52
C PHE A 233 2.30 -11.59 -7.53
N TYR A 234 2.05 -12.48 -6.56
CA TYR A 234 0.75 -13.14 -6.42
C TYR A 234 -0.37 -12.13 -6.16
N THR A 235 -0.18 -11.20 -5.23
CA THR A 235 -1.18 -10.18 -4.90
C THR A 235 -1.51 -9.30 -6.12
N SER A 236 -0.51 -8.88 -6.88
CA SER A 236 -0.69 -8.09 -8.10
C SER A 236 -1.45 -8.87 -9.17
N CYS A 237 -1.17 -10.16 -9.32
CA CYS A 237 -1.92 -11.04 -10.22
C CYS A 237 -3.41 -11.10 -9.82
N ILE A 238 -3.70 -11.33 -8.53
CA ILE A 238 -5.09 -11.36 -8.05
C ILE A 238 -5.77 -9.99 -8.24
N THR A 239 -5.15 -8.91 -7.81
CA THR A 239 -5.78 -7.58 -7.93
C THR A 239 -6.03 -7.15 -9.37
N SER A 240 -5.21 -7.59 -10.32
CA SER A 240 -5.33 -7.20 -11.74
C SER A 240 -6.24 -8.12 -12.56
N TYR A 241 -6.27 -9.42 -12.25
CA TYR A 241 -6.89 -10.41 -13.14
C TYR A 241 -7.97 -11.27 -12.49
N PHE A 242 -8.14 -11.27 -11.18
CA PHE A 242 -9.11 -12.11 -10.49
C PHE A 242 -10.56 -11.83 -10.92
N THR A 243 -10.91 -10.56 -11.12
CA THR A 243 -12.24 -10.17 -11.59
C THR A 243 -12.52 -10.76 -12.98
N PHE A 244 -11.56 -10.71 -13.88
CA PHE A 244 -11.70 -11.33 -15.21
C PHE A 244 -11.83 -12.86 -15.13
N PHE A 245 -11.01 -13.50 -14.27
CA PHE A 245 -11.11 -14.94 -14.04
C PHE A 245 -12.49 -15.36 -13.53
N LEU A 246 -13.08 -14.59 -12.62
CA LEU A 246 -14.41 -14.88 -12.09
C LEU A 246 -15.51 -14.69 -13.13
N ILE A 247 -15.41 -13.64 -13.96
CA ILE A 247 -16.36 -13.36 -15.03
C ILE A 247 -16.29 -14.47 -16.10
N ASP A 248 -15.09 -14.80 -16.56
CA ASP A 248 -14.88 -15.78 -17.64
C ASP A 248 -15.27 -17.19 -17.19
N LYS A 249 -14.81 -17.63 -16.03
CA LYS A 249 -15.02 -19.00 -15.55
C LYS A 249 -16.43 -19.26 -15.03
N PHE A 250 -17.04 -18.30 -14.34
CA PHE A 250 -18.29 -18.50 -13.60
C PHE A 250 -19.47 -17.69 -14.16
N GLY A 251 -19.25 -16.83 -15.15
CA GLY A 251 -20.31 -16.00 -15.76
C GLY A 251 -20.94 -15.00 -14.80
N ILE A 252 -20.24 -14.60 -13.71
CA ILE A 252 -20.79 -13.63 -12.74
C ILE A 252 -20.65 -12.21 -13.28
N SER A 253 -21.48 -11.30 -12.78
CA SER A 253 -21.44 -9.89 -13.17
C SER A 253 -20.14 -9.22 -12.73
N VAL A 254 -19.76 -8.12 -13.41
CA VAL A 254 -18.62 -7.28 -13.03
C VAL A 254 -18.78 -6.79 -11.58
N GLN A 255 -19.98 -6.40 -11.19
CA GLN A 255 -20.27 -5.96 -9.82
C GLN A 255 -19.99 -7.07 -8.79
N ALA A 256 -20.48 -8.29 -9.03
CA ALA A 256 -20.24 -9.43 -8.15
C ALA A 256 -18.74 -9.77 -8.07
N SER A 257 -18.00 -9.70 -9.19
CA SER A 257 -16.56 -9.95 -9.20
C SER A 257 -15.77 -8.92 -8.40
N GLN A 258 -16.18 -7.65 -8.39
CA GLN A 258 -15.58 -6.61 -7.55
C GLN A 258 -15.84 -6.84 -6.06
N LEU A 259 -17.04 -7.30 -5.68
CA LEU A 259 -17.32 -7.68 -4.30
C LEU A 259 -16.46 -8.86 -3.85
N CYS A 260 -16.20 -9.82 -4.74
CA CYS A 260 -15.27 -10.93 -4.46
C CYS A 260 -13.83 -10.44 -4.27
N LEU A 261 -13.38 -9.48 -5.07
CA LEU A 261 -12.06 -8.84 -4.90
C LEU A 261 -11.98 -8.05 -3.59
N PHE A 262 -13.04 -7.34 -3.21
CA PHE A 262 -13.13 -6.70 -1.89
C PHE A 262 -12.93 -7.73 -0.75
N VAL A 263 -13.56 -8.91 -0.83
CA VAL A 263 -13.42 -9.98 0.19
C VAL A 263 -11.95 -10.43 0.31
N PHE A 264 -11.23 -10.59 -0.80
CA PHE A 264 -9.80 -10.90 -0.79
C PHE A 264 -8.97 -9.81 -0.09
N LEU A 265 -9.19 -8.56 -0.45
CA LEU A 265 -8.42 -7.44 0.11
C LEU A 265 -8.78 -7.15 1.57
N ALA A 266 -10.02 -7.38 1.98
CA ALA A 266 -10.44 -7.32 3.38
C ALA A 266 -9.75 -8.44 4.20
N ALA A 267 -9.70 -9.67 3.67
CA ALA A 267 -8.94 -10.76 4.28
C ALA A 267 -7.45 -10.42 4.41
N PHE A 268 -6.87 -9.79 3.38
CA PHE A 268 -5.49 -9.31 3.40
C PHE A 268 -5.26 -8.27 4.51
N ALA A 269 -6.17 -7.31 4.67
CA ALA A 269 -6.09 -6.31 5.75
C ALA A 269 -6.18 -6.97 7.14
N ILE A 270 -7.12 -7.91 7.35
CA ILE A 270 -7.26 -8.68 8.59
C ILE A 270 -5.99 -9.51 8.86
N GLY A 271 -5.48 -10.18 7.84
CA GLY A 271 -4.26 -11.00 7.92
C GLY A 271 -3.04 -10.21 8.36
N THR A 272 -2.89 -8.96 7.91
CA THR A 272 -1.79 -8.09 8.32
C THR A 272 -1.83 -7.78 9.82
N VAL A 273 -3.01 -7.49 10.37
CA VAL A 273 -3.19 -7.23 11.80
C VAL A 273 -2.95 -8.50 12.62
N ALA A 274 -3.59 -9.60 12.24
CA ALA A 274 -3.44 -10.90 12.91
C ALA A 274 -1.99 -11.38 12.89
N GLY A 275 -1.30 -11.21 11.77
CA GLY A 275 0.08 -11.63 11.61
C GLY A 275 1.08 -10.88 12.48
N GLY A 276 0.83 -9.60 12.76
CA GLY A 276 1.62 -8.85 13.74
C GLY A 276 1.54 -9.47 15.12
N MET A 277 0.32 -9.74 15.60
CA MET A 277 0.08 -10.36 16.92
C MET A 277 0.63 -11.80 16.99
N LEU A 278 0.46 -12.58 15.93
CA LEU A 278 0.98 -13.95 15.85
C LEU A 278 2.50 -13.99 15.81
N GLY A 279 3.15 -13.02 15.11
CA GLY A 279 4.59 -12.90 15.02
C GLY A 279 5.25 -12.63 16.37
N ASP A 280 4.60 -11.81 17.21
CA ASP A 280 5.09 -11.53 18.57
C ASP A 280 4.89 -12.73 19.52
N LYS A 281 3.82 -13.53 19.33
CA LYS A 281 3.50 -14.69 20.19
C LYS A 281 4.27 -15.96 19.81
N PHE A 282 4.33 -16.30 18.53
CA PHE A 282 4.89 -17.57 18.04
C PHE A 282 6.28 -17.44 17.41
N GLY A 283 6.75 -16.20 17.23
CA GLY A 283 8.02 -15.91 16.60
C GLY A 283 7.90 -15.60 15.11
N ARG A 284 8.55 -14.53 14.69
CA ARG A 284 8.47 -13.95 13.33
C ARG A 284 8.84 -14.92 12.22
N LYS A 285 9.87 -15.74 12.44
CA LYS A 285 10.33 -16.76 11.47
C LYS A 285 9.21 -17.74 11.09
N TYR A 286 8.45 -18.24 12.07
CA TYR A 286 7.37 -19.21 11.82
C TYR A 286 6.21 -18.57 11.06
N VAL A 287 5.85 -17.32 11.37
CA VAL A 287 4.81 -16.58 10.63
C VAL A 287 5.23 -16.34 9.18
N ILE A 288 6.50 -16.03 8.93
CA ILE A 288 7.04 -15.87 7.57
C ILE A 288 6.92 -17.18 6.78
N TRP A 289 7.35 -18.32 7.33
CA TRP A 289 7.22 -19.62 6.69
C TRP A 289 5.78 -20.00 6.43
N PHE A 290 4.92 -19.87 7.45
CA PHE A 290 3.49 -20.17 7.33
C PHE A 290 2.80 -19.31 6.27
N SER A 291 3.18 -18.05 6.13
CA SER A 291 2.55 -17.15 5.16
C SER A 291 2.80 -17.53 3.70
N ILE A 292 3.81 -18.31 3.41
CA ILE A 292 4.14 -18.78 2.06
C ILE A 292 3.63 -20.20 1.86
N LEU A 293 4.08 -21.13 2.71
CA LEU A 293 3.73 -22.55 2.59
C LEU A 293 2.24 -22.79 2.89
N GLY A 294 1.66 -22.07 3.84
CA GLY A 294 0.24 -22.17 4.18
C GLY A 294 -0.70 -21.58 3.13
N ALA A 295 -0.26 -20.58 2.38
CA ALA A 295 -1.07 -20.01 1.29
C ALA A 295 -0.98 -20.81 -0.01
N ALA A 296 0.11 -21.52 -0.26
CA ALA A 296 0.34 -22.23 -1.50
C ALA A 296 -0.75 -23.28 -1.86
N PRO A 297 -1.25 -24.12 -0.95
CA PRO A 297 -2.32 -25.06 -1.27
C PRO A 297 -3.60 -24.37 -1.78
N PHE A 298 -3.98 -23.27 -1.14
CA PHE A 298 -5.20 -22.53 -1.52
C PHE A 298 -5.03 -21.85 -2.88
N ALA A 299 -3.84 -21.28 -3.16
CA ALA A 299 -3.53 -20.69 -4.45
C ALA A 299 -3.54 -21.74 -5.58
N LEU A 300 -3.04 -22.95 -5.34
CA LEU A 300 -3.00 -24.04 -6.31
C LEU A 300 -4.38 -24.67 -6.56
N ILE A 301 -5.22 -24.78 -5.56
CA ILE A 301 -6.57 -25.38 -5.65
C ILE A 301 -7.56 -24.41 -6.32
N MET A 302 -7.41 -23.09 -6.08
CA MET A 302 -8.35 -22.07 -6.53
C MET A 302 -8.75 -22.17 -8.02
N PRO A 303 -7.83 -22.38 -9.00
CA PRO A 303 -8.20 -22.46 -10.42
C PRO A 303 -9.09 -23.65 -10.79
N PHE A 304 -9.13 -24.70 -9.98
CA PHE A 304 -9.90 -25.94 -10.23
C PHE A 304 -11.19 -25.99 -9.43
N ALA A 305 -11.39 -25.08 -8.48
CA ALA A 305 -12.53 -25.05 -7.57
C ALA A 305 -13.79 -24.48 -8.23
N ASN A 306 -14.97 -24.77 -7.64
CA ASN A 306 -16.22 -24.06 -7.96
C ASN A 306 -16.21 -22.66 -7.32
N LEU A 307 -17.21 -21.82 -7.63
CA LEU A 307 -17.24 -20.42 -7.17
C LEU A 307 -17.09 -20.30 -5.63
N PHE A 308 -17.84 -21.09 -4.86
CA PHE A 308 -17.79 -21.03 -3.40
C PHE A 308 -16.39 -21.36 -2.87
N TRP A 309 -15.81 -22.48 -3.29
CA TRP A 309 -14.46 -22.87 -2.87
C TRP A 309 -13.37 -21.93 -3.42
N THR A 310 -13.56 -21.35 -4.61
CA THR A 310 -12.67 -20.30 -5.14
C THR A 310 -12.62 -19.11 -4.18
N LEU A 311 -13.77 -18.64 -3.69
CA LEU A 311 -13.82 -17.53 -2.74
C LEU A 311 -13.20 -17.88 -1.38
N VAL A 312 -13.46 -19.10 -0.87
CA VAL A 312 -12.84 -19.59 0.37
C VAL A 312 -11.31 -19.65 0.21
N CYS A 313 -10.81 -20.24 -0.87
CA CYS A 313 -9.36 -20.31 -1.14
C CYS A 313 -8.74 -18.91 -1.29
N THR A 314 -9.41 -18.00 -1.98
CA THR A 314 -8.95 -16.63 -2.16
C THR A 314 -8.92 -15.88 -0.83
N PHE A 315 -9.96 -15.99 0.00
CA PHE A 315 -10.00 -15.41 1.34
C PHE A 315 -8.85 -15.92 2.21
N LEU A 316 -8.68 -17.25 2.31
CA LEU A 316 -7.63 -17.86 3.12
C LEU A 316 -6.22 -17.52 2.60
N SER A 317 -6.00 -17.53 1.29
CA SER A 317 -4.71 -17.14 0.73
C SER A 317 -4.39 -15.67 1.02
N GLY A 318 -5.35 -14.76 0.90
CA GLY A 318 -5.18 -13.35 1.23
C GLY A 318 -4.81 -13.14 2.71
N LEU A 319 -5.57 -13.77 3.61
CA LEU A 319 -5.34 -13.71 5.06
C LEU A 319 -3.92 -14.21 5.43
N ILE A 320 -3.53 -15.36 4.88
CA ILE A 320 -2.27 -16.03 5.21
C ILE A 320 -1.08 -15.25 4.61
N ILE A 321 -1.13 -14.84 3.33
CA ILE A 321 -0.06 -14.11 2.68
C ILE A 321 0.24 -12.79 3.40
N ALA A 322 -0.80 -12.07 3.81
CA ALA A 322 -0.66 -10.78 4.47
C ALA A 322 -0.05 -10.86 5.86
N SER A 323 -0.20 -12.00 6.56
CA SER A 323 0.20 -12.16 7.95
C SER A 323 1.70 -11.92 8.22
N ALA A 324 2.58 -12.13 7.25
CA ALA A 324 4.02 -11.97 7.47
C ALA A 324 4.56 -10.58 7.15
N PHE A 325 3.76 -9.66 6.63
CA PHE A 325 4.30 -8.38 6.18
C PHE A 325 5.00 -7.61 7.31
N SER A 326 4.32 -7.39 8.43
CA SER A 326 4.90 -6.73 9.60
C SER A 326 6.11 -7.49 10.17
N SER A 327 6.05 -8.82 10.20
CA SER A 327 7.14 -9.68 10.67
C SER A 327 8.39 -9.57 9.79
N ILE A 328 8.24 -9.48 8.47
CA ILE A 328 9.36 -9.31 7.53
C ILE A 328 10.01 -7.94 7.70
N VAL A 329 9.21 -6.87 7.79
CA VAL A 329 9.72 -5.49 7.95
C VAL A 329 10.51 -5.36 9.26
N VAL A 330 9.97 -5.87 10.38
CA VAL A 330 10.65 -5.79 11.67
C VAL A 330 11.91 -6.67 11.65
N TYR A 331 11.87 -7.86 11.05
CA TYR A 331 13.05 -8.72 10.94
C TYR A 331 14.15 -8.06 10.10
N ALA A 332 13.80 -7.36 9.02
CA ALA A 332 14.76 -6.61 8.21
C ALA A 332 15.38 -5.44 8.99
N THR A 333 14.59 -4.70 9.78
CA THR A 333 15.11 -3.60 10.62
C THR A 333 16.01 -4.11 11.75
N ASP A 334 15.72 -5.28 12.31
CA ASP A 334 16.58 -5.91 13.33
C ASP A 334 17.94 -6.36 12.74
N LEU A 335 17.96 -6.74 11.45
CA LEU A 335 19.22 -7.10 10.76
C LEU A 335 20.10 -5.89 10.43
N MET A 336 19.49 -4.72 10.19
CA MET A 336 20.18 -3.50 9.74
C MET A 336 19.70 -2.28 10.55
N PRO A 337 20.04 -2.21 11.85
CA PRO A 337 19.55 -1.13 12.72
C PRO A 337 20.09 0.26 12.34
N ASP A 338 21.15 0.33 11.56
CA ASP A 338 21.83 1.58 11.15
C ASP A 338 21.37 2.13 9.79
N LYS A 339 20.38 1.50 9.13
CA LYS A 339 19.90 1.90 7.78
C LYS A 339 18.40 2.10 7.75
#